data_55833452f82c10b168a298d25340957a
#
_entry.id   55833452f82c10b168a298d25340957a
#
_cell.length_a   1.000
_cell.length_b   1.000
_cell.length_c   1.000
_cell.angle_alpha   90.00
_cell.angle_beta   90.00
_cell.angle_gamma   90.00
#
_symmetry.space_group_name_H-M   'P 1'
#
loop_
_entity.id
_entity.type
_entity.pdbx_description
1 polymer ?
#
loop_
_entity_poly.entity_id
_entity_poly.type
_entity_poly.pdbx_seq_one_letter_code
_entity_poly.pdbx_strand_id
1 'polypeptide(L)'
;MNVIEALEQRKSTRAFVDKDVEPDKIAQILDAARHAPSGVNTQPWQVAVVTGKAKIKLQKMLEDSFRAGNKAQADYLYYPTEWKEPYKSRRKECGLLMYKTLQISREDKQRQTDQWAANFRAFDAPVMLLFFMQSEMQAGSYLDYGMFLQSIMLAAVEQGLATCPQASLADYPEIIKAELGYPVDTVLLCGMALGYEDKQEKINSYRTSRVDVDSFTQYFK
;
A
#
# COMPACT_ATOMS: atom_id res chain seq x y z
N MET A 1 -22.27 0.04 -6.70
CA MET A 1 -21.56 -1.28 -6.77
C MET A 1 -21.88 -2.06 -5.51
N ASN A 2 -22.01 -3.39 -5.57
CA ASN A 2 -22.16 -4.17 -4.34
C ASN A 2 -20.79 -4.55 -3.76
N VAL A 3 -20.76 -5.02 -2.51
CA VAL A 3 -19.50 -5.32 -1.79
C VAL A 3 -18.68 -6.42 -2.47
N ILE A 4 -19.35 -7.46 -3.00
CA ILE A 4 -18.68 -8.58 -3.67
C ILE A 4 -17.97 -8.08 -4.94
N GLU A 5 -18.68 -7.30 -5.76
CA GLU A 5 -18.11 -6.69 -6.96
C GLU A 5 -16.91 -5.82 -6.63
N ALA A 6 -16.97 -5.01 -5.57
CA ALA A 6 -15.85 -4.16 -5.15
C ALA A 6 -14.62 -4.99 -4.71
N LEU A 7 -14.85 -6.08 -3.96
CA LEU A 7 -13.80 -7.01 -3.56
C LEU A 7 -13.13 -7.69 -4.76
N GLU A 8 -13.91 -8.10 -5.76
CA GLU A 8 -13.43 -8.74 -6.97
C GLU A 8 -12.70 -7.74 -7.89
N GLN A 9 -13.18 -6.51 -8.00
CA GLN A 9 -12.56 -5.48 -8.85
C GLN A 9 -11.26 -4.94 -8.26
N ARG A 10 -11.19 -4.78 -6.93
CA ARG A 10 -10.01 -4.23 -6.28
C ARG A 10 -8.75 -5.06 -6.60
N LYS A 11 -7.73 -4.39 -7.05
CA LYS A 11 -6.37 -4.94 -7.21
C LYS A 11 -5.31 -3.93 -6.77
N SER A 12 -4.07 -4.34 -6.62
CA SER A 12 -2.93 -3.44 -6.42
C SER A 12 -2.53 -2.85 -7.75
N THR A 13 -2.94 -1.61 -8.01
CA THR A 13 -2.64 -0.86 -9.24
C THR A 13 -1.28 -0.17 -9.10
N ARG A 14 -0.41 -0.32 -10.10
CA ARG A 14 0.98 0.15 -10.05
C ARG A 14 1.37 1.05 -11.22
N ALA A 15 0.39 1.59 -11.92
CA ALA A 15 0.53 2.68 -12.88
C ALA A 15 -0.76 3.48 -12.91
N PHE A 16 -0.63 4.79 -12.92
CA PHE A 16 -1.75 5.71 -12.79
C PHE A 16 -1.68 6.74 -13.90
N VAL A 17 -2.86 7.21 -14.34
CA VAL A 17 -2.97 8.32 -15.27
C VAL A 17 -2.52 9.59 -14.55
N ASP A 18 -1.78 10.45 -15.25
CA ASP A 18 -1.42 11.79 -14.77
C ASP A 18 -2.66 12.70 -14.76
N LYS A 19 -3.47 12.49 -13.71
CA LYS A 19 -4.71 13.20 -13.45
C LYS A 19 -4.90 13.35 -11.95
N ASP A 20 -5.09 14.59 -11.50
CA ASP A 20 -5.39 14.88 -10.10
C ASP A 20 -6.68 14.16 -9.65
N VAL A 21 -6.70 13.76 -8.38
CA VAL A 21 -7.91 13.27 -7.72
C VAL A 21 -8.58 14.45 -7.01
N GLU A 22 -9.86 14.58 -7.25
CA GLU A 22 -10.67 15.64 -6.66
C GLU A 22 -10.65 15.51 -5.11
N PRO A 23 -10.37 16.61 -4.36
CA PRO A 23 -10.30 16.56 -2.89
C PRO A 23 -11.56 15.98 -2.24
N ASP A 24 -12.73 16.27 -2.80
CA ASP A 24 -14.01 15.75 -2.29
C ASP A 24 -14.10 14.23 -2.38
N LYS A 25 -13.54 13.61 -3.40
CA LYS A 25 -13.50 12.13 -3.50
C LYS A 25 -12.60 11.54 -2.42
N ILE A 26 -11.46 12.16 -2.14
CA ILE A 26 -10.57 11.71 -1.06
C ILE A 26 -11.29 11.81 0.27
N ALA A 27 -11.97 12.93 0.53
CA ALA A 27 -12.75 13.13 1.74
C ALA A 27 -13.87 12.09 1.88
N GLN A 28 -14.62 11.80 0.82
CA GLN A 28 -15.69 10.79 0.80
C GLN A 28 -15.14 9.38 1.05
N ILE A 29 -13.99 9.03 0.49
CA ILE A 29 -13.33 7.74 0.74
C ILE A 29 -12.95 7.60 2.22
N LEU A 30 -12.34 8.63 2.80
CA LEU A 30 -11.94 8.62 4.20
C LEU A 30 -13.16 8.64 5.14
N ASP A 31 -14.22 9.37 4.78
CA ASP A 31 -15.48 9.38 5.53
C ASP A 31 -16.15 8.00 5.52
N ALA A 32 -16.19 7.33 4.39
CA ALA A 32 -16.67 5.94 4.33
C ALA A 32 -15.79 4.99 5.16
N ALA A 33 -14.47 5.12 5.06
CA ALA A 33 -13.53 4.23 5.73
C ALA A 33 -13.55 4.38 7.26
N ARG A 34 -13.85 5.57 7.82
CA ARG A 34 -13.94 5.79 9.27
C ARG A 34 -14.99 4.93 9.98
N HIS A 35 -15.90 4.31 9.23
CA HIS A 35 -16.87 3.35 9.76
C HIS A 35 -16.28 1.94 9.97
N ALA A 36 -15.00 1.73 9.67
CA ALA A 36 -14.32 0.49 10.03
C ALA A 36 -14.38 0.26 11.55
N PRO A 37 -14.64 -0.97 12.01
CA PRO A 37 -14.65 -1.27 13.44
C PRO A 37 -13.24 -1.20 14.02
N SER A 38 -13.16 -0.94 15.33
CA SER A 38 -11.91 -1.03 16.10
C SER A 38 -12.18 -1.54 17.50
N GLY A 39 -11.21 -2.16 18.14
CA GLY A 39 -11.30 -2.64 19.51
C GLY A 39 -11.75 -1.52 20.44
N VAL A 40 -12.82 -1.73 21.21
CA VAL A 40 -13.47 -0.74 22.10
C VAL A 40 -13.66 0.64 21.46
N ASN A 41 -13.77 0.68 20.13
CA ASN A 41 -13.94 1.89 19.31
C ASN A 41 -12.78 2.91 19.45
N THR A 42 -11.56 2.43 19.58
CA THR A 42 -10.37 3.28 19.76
C THR A 42 -10.02 4.14 18.56
N GLN A 43 -10.37 3.69 17.32
CA GLN A 43 -10.16 4.43 16.07
C GLN A 43 -8.71 4.95 15.95
N PRO A 44 -7.71 4.06 15.92
CA PRO A 44 -6.29 4.41 16.09
C PRO A 44 -5.64 5.08 14.87
N TRP A 45 -6.40 5.33 13.81
CA TRP A 45 -5.89 5.81 12.53
C TRP A 45 -5.58 7.30 12.53
N GLN A 46 -4.38 7.60 12.02
CA GLN A 46 -3.94 8.93 11.64
C GLN A 46 -3.49 8.85 10.18
N VAL A 47 -4.00 9.72 9.33
CA VAL A 47 -3.77 9.65 7.88
C VAL A 47 -3.18 10.96 7.38
N ALA A 48 -2.01 10.89 6.74
CA ALA A 48 -1.50 11.99 5.94
C ALA A 48 -1.91 11.80 4.47
N VAL A 49 -2.56 12.80 3.91
CA VAL A 49 -2.89 12.88 2.49
C VAL A 49 -1.85 13.78 1.83
N VAL A 50 -0.95 13.19 1.04
CA VAL A 50 0.17 13.91 0.43
C VAL A 50 -0.05 14.02 -1.07
N THR A 51 -0.11 15.26 -1.60
CA THR A 51 -0.40 15.56 -3.01
C THR A 51 0.51 16.69 -3.53
N GLY A 52 0.49 16.92 -4.82
CA GLY A 52 1.14 18.07 -5.46
C GLY A 52 2.62 18.22 -5.11
N LYS A 53 3.06 19.44 -4.82
CA LYS A 53 4.48 19.75 -4.53
C LYS A 53 5.03 19.02 -3.31
N ALA A 54 4.22 18.81 -2.28
CA ALA A 54 4.63 18.07 -1.09
C ALA A 54 4.93 16.61 -1.43
N LYS A 55 4.08 15.97 -2.25
CA LYS A 55 4.32 14.60 -2.73
C LYS A 55 5.59 14.52 -3.58
N ILE A 56 5.77 15.44 -4.54
CA ILE A 56 6.96 15.47 -5.40
C ILE A 56 8.25 15.58 -4.57
N LYS A 57 8.25 16.44 -3.56
CA LYS A 57 9.39 16.59 -2.65
C LYS A 57 9.64 15.29 -1.87
N LEU A 58 8.61 14.76 -1.22
CA LEU A 58 8.74 13.58 -0.36
C LEU A 58 9.15 12.35 -1.16
N GLN A 59 8.52 12.07 -2.30
CA GLN A 59 8.87 10.92 -3.13
C GLN A 59 10.33 10.97 -3.61
N LYS A 60 10.84 12.18 -3.93
CA LYS A 60 12.24 12.34 -4.30
C LYS A 60 13.17 11.97 -3.14
N MET A 61 12.89 12.46 -1.93
CA MET A 61 13.70 12.13 -0.75
C MET A 61 13.74 10.62 -0.48
N LEU A 62 12.60 9.94 -0.60
CA LEU A 62 12.49 8.50 -0.39
C LEU A 62 13.22 7.70 -1.48
N GLU A 63 13.03 8.06 -2.75
CA GLU A 63 13.72 7.40 -3.87
C GLU A 63 15.23 7.63 -3.82
N ASP A 64 15.68 8.86 -3.53
CA ASP A 64 17.10 9.18 -3.38
C ASP A 64 17.73 8.34 -2.26
N SER A 65 17.04 8.19 -1.11
CA SER A 65 17.50 7.35 0.01
C SER A 65 17.63 5.89 -0.40
N PHE A 66 16.63 5.35 -1.10
CA PHE A 66 16.67 3.99 -1.64
C PHE A 66 17.83 3.80 -2.63
N ARG A 67 17.98 4.71 -3.60
CA ARG A 67 19.04 4.61 -4.64
C ARG A 67 20.44 4.78 -4.07
N ALA A 68 20.60 5.53 -2.98
CA ALA A 68 21.85 5.65 -2.24
C ALA A 68 22.19 4.37 -1.47
N GLY A 69 21.29 3.38 -1.40
CA GLY A 69 21.51 2.13 -0.68
C GLY A 69 21.36 2.26 0.84
N ASN A 70 20.68 3.29 1.32
CA ASN A 70 20.39 3.44 2.74
C ASN A 70 19.52 2.28 3.23
N LYS A 71 19.84 1.74 4.40
CA LYS A 71 19.08 0.64 4.97
C LYS A 71 17.70 1.11 5.40
N ALA A 72 16.67 0.31 5.08
CA ALA A 72 15.35 0.47 5.63
C ALA A 72 15.39 0.32 7.17
N GLN A 73 14.71 1.22 7.87
CA GLN A 73 14.62 1.26 9.33
C GLN A 73 13.14 1.41 9.76
N ALA A 74 12.28 0.53 9.23
CA ALA A 74 10.85 0.56 9.53
C ALA A 74 10.60 0.50 11.05
N ASP A 75 9.55 1.18 11.50
CA ASP A 75 9.17 1.24 12.92
C ASP A 75 8.75 -0.13 13.49
N TYR A 76 8.46 -1.10 12.62
CA TYR A 76 8.07 -2.47 13.01
C TYR A 76 8.42 -3.48 11.91
N LEU A 77 8.41 -4.76 12.26
CA LEU A 77 8.63 -5.84 11.30
C LEU A 77 7.34 -6.20 10.57
N TYR A 78 7.22 -5.78 9.31
CA TYR A 78 6.07 -6.13 8.48
C TYR A 78 6.11 -7.59 8.01
N TYR A 79 7.30 -8.09 7.66
CA TYR A 79 7.50 -9.46 7.16
C TYR A 79 8.18 -10.35 8.19
N PRO A 80 7.94 -11.67 8.16
CA PRO A 80 8.70 -12.59 8.98
C PRO A 80 10.18 -12.58 8.59
N THR A 81 11.06 -12.81 9.55
CA THR A 81 12.51 -12.91 9.32
C THR A 81 12.85 -14.15 8.50
N GLU A 82 12.05 -15.21 8.62
CA GLU A 82 12.18 -16.45 7.87
C GLU A 82 10.84 -16.84 7.22
N TRP A 83 10.87 -17.10 5.92
CA TRP A 83 9.70 -17.53 5.17
C TRP A 83 9.58 -19.05 5.11
N LYS A 84 8.46 -19.59 5.59
CA LYS A 84 8.10 -21.03 5.52
C LYS A 84 7.06 -21.29 4.43
N GLU A 85 6.96 -22.56 3.99
CA GLU A 85 5.87 -22.96 3.10
C GLU A 85 4.52 -22.94 3.84
N PRO A 86 3.43 -22.62 3.13
CA PRO A 86 3.33 -22.30 1.69
C PRO A 86 3.58 -20.83 1.36
N TYR A 87 3.86 -19.97 2.33
CA TYR A 87 3.99 -18.52 2.16
C TYR A 87 5.21 -18.14 1.32
N LYS A 88 6.30 -18.90 1.45
CA LYS A 88 7.52 -18.72 0.65
C LYS A 88 7.25 -18.87 -0.85
N SER A 89 6.55 -19.92 -1.24
CA SER A 89 6.16 -20.18 -2.64
C SER A 89 5.21 -19.10 -3.15
N ARG A 90 4.17 -18.74 -2.41
CA ARG A 90 3.21 -17.67 -2.79
C ARG A 90 3.89 -16.33 -3.02
N ARG A 91 4.81 -15.94 -2.13
CA ARG A 91 5.60 -14.71 -2.28
C ARG A 91 6.47 -14.75 -3.55
N LYS A 92 7.14 -15.87 -3.81
CA LYS A 92 7.98 -16.08 -5.00
C LYS A 92 7.17 -15.99 -6.28
N GLU A 93 6.03 -16.66 -6.34
CA GLU A 93 5.11 -16.66 -7.49
C GLU A 93 4.59 -15.26 -7.79
N CYS A 94 4.19 -14.51 -6.77
CA CYS A 94 3.76 -13.11 -6.91
C CYS A 94 4.84 -12.24 -7.57
N GLY A 95 6.09 -12.33 -7.12
CA GLY A 95 7.20 -11.59 -7.70
C GLY A 95 7.53 -12.02 -9.13
N LEU A 96 7.57 -13.34 -9.39
CA LEU A 96 7.84 -13.88 -10.71
C LEU A 96 6.76 -13.48 -11.73
N LEU A 97 5.48 -13.48 -11.32
CA LEU A 97 4.38 -13.05 -12.19
C LEU A 97 4.54 -11.60 -12.61
N MET A 98 4.89 -10.71 -11.67
CA MET A 98 5.15 -9.29 -11.97
C MET A 98 6.30 -9.13 -12.98
N TYR A 99 7.46 -9.71 -12.71
CA TYR A 99 8.61 -9.59 -13.60
C TYR A 99 8.36 -10.21 -14.97
N LYS A 100 7.64 -11.35 -15.05
CA LYS A 100 7.22 -11.95 -16.30
C LYS A 100 6.31 -11.01 -17.10
N THR A 101 5.31 -10.40 -16.44
CA THR A 101 4.40 -9.44 -17.09
C THR A 101 5.15 -8.24 -17.66
N LEU A 102 6.12 -7.72 -16.91
CA LEU A 102 6.96 -6.60 -17.32
C LEU A 102 8.08 -6.98 -18.29
N GLN A 103 8.28 -8.27 -18.57
CA GLN A 103 9.37 -8.77 -19.39
C GLN A 103 10.75 -8.29 -18.87
N ILE A 104 10.92 -8.31 -17.54
CA ILE A 104 12.18 -8.00 -16.86
C ILE A 104 12.89 -9.31 -16.52
N SER A 105 14.09 -9.50 -17.10
CA SER A 105 14.88 -10.70 -16.84
C SER A 105 15.64 -10.63 -15.51
N ARG A 106 16.20 -11.75 -15.06
CA ARG A 106 17.03 -11.82 -13.85
C ARG A 106 18.33 -11.02 -13.97
N GLU A 107 18.82 -10.88 -15.16
CA GLU A 107 20.07 -10.21 -15.50
C GLU A 107 19.90 -8.70 -15.57
N ASP A 108 18.69 -8.23 -15.84
CA ASP A 108 18.37 -6.80 -15.96
C ASP A 108 18.21 -6.13 -14.58
N LYS A 109 19.33 -5.97 -13.90
CA LYS A 109 19.37 -5.39 -12.54
C LYS A 109 18.89 -3.95 -12.49
N GLN A 110 19.17 -3.19 -13.54
CA GLN A 110 18.75 -1.79 -13.62
C GLN A 110 17.22 -1.68 -13.62
N ARG A 111 16.52 -2.40 -14.53
CA ARG A 111 15.06 -2.37 -14.57
C ARG A 111 14.43 -2.97 -13.30
N GLN A 112 15.06 -3.97 -12.67
CA GLN A 112 14.60 -4.47 -11.38
C GLN A 112 14.67 -3.38 -10.31
N THR A 113 15.78 -2.63 -10.24
CA THR A 113 15.97 -1.53 -9.32
C THR A 113 14.97 -0.40 -9.58
N ASP A 114 14.77 -0.03 -10.84
CA ASP A 114 13.81 1.03 -11.22
C ASP A 114 12.37 0.63 -10.87
N GLN A 115 12.01 -0.64 -11.09
CA GLN A 115 10.70 -1.16 -10.70
C GLN A 115 10.52 -1.14 -9.17
N TRP A 116 11.60 -1.39 -8.41
CA TRP A 116 11.54 -1.29 -6.96
C TRP A 116 11.46 0.16 -6.50
N ALA A 117 12.24 1.05 -7.10
CA ALA A 117 12.24 2.49 -6.81
C ALA A 117 10.87 3.13 -7.01
N ALA A 118 10.07 2.66 -7.97
CA ALA A 118 8.70 3.13 -8.20
C ALA A 118 7.79 3.03 -6.96
N ASN A 119 8.08 2.12 -6.03
CA ASN A 119 7.36 2.06 -4.75
C ASN A 119 7.48 3.36 -3.95
N PHE A 120 8.66 3.96 -3.94
CA PHE A 120 8.95 5.17 -3.16
C PHE A 120 8.34 6.45 -3.78
N ARG A 121 7.91 6.37 -5.02
CA ARG A 121 7.10 7.40 -5.69
C ARG A 121 5.59 7.13 -5.60
N ALA A 122 5.16 6.12 -4.84
CA ALA A 122 3.79 5.62 -4.85
C ALA A 122 3.31 5.29 -6.29
N PHE A 123 4.20 4.69 -7.10
CA PHE A 123 3.96 4.37 -8.52
C PHE A 123 3.50 5.59 -9.35
N ASP A 124 3.97 6.76 -9.00
CA ASP A 124 3.64 8.06 -9.62
C ASP A 124 2.14 8.43 -9.55
N ALA A 125 1.36 7.77 -8.68
CA ALA A 125 -0.02 8.17 -8.40
C ALA A 125 -0.11 9.62 -7.92
N PRO A 126 -1.17 10.37 -8.24
CA PRO A 126 -1.32 11.77 -7.81
C PRO A 126 -1.44 11.94 -6.30
N VAL A 127 -1.89 10.89 -5.59
CA VAL A 127 -2.07 10.92 -4.14
C VAL A 127 -1.25 9.80 -3.49
N MET A 128 -0.51 10.16 -2.44
CA MET A 128 0.14 9.24 -1.52
C MET A 128 -0.54 9.37 -0.16
N LEU A 129 -1.20 8.32 0.30
CA LEU A 129 -1.72 8.21 1.66
C LEU A 129 -0.65 7.55 2.54
N LEU A 130 -0.41 8.10 3.72
CA LEU A 130 0.49 7.54 4.71
C LEU A 130 -0.27 7.32 6.01
N PHE A 131 -0.08 6.18 6.65
CA PHE A 131 -0.88 5.72 7.77
C PHE A 131 -0.03 5.58 9.02
N PHE A 132 -0.41 6.33 10.06
CA PHE A 132 0.29 6.37 11.33
C PHE A 132 -0.64 5.98 12.48
N MET A 133 -0.07 5.53 13.58
CA MET A 133 -0.75 5.41 14.86
C MET A 133 0.22 5.76 16.00
N GLN A 134 -0.33 5.97 17.20
CA GLN A 134 0.50 6.16 18.39
C GLN A 134 1.28 4.88 18.72
N SER A 135 2.51 5.03 19.20
CA SER A 135 3.41 3.91 19.48
C SER A 135 2.94 3.02 20.63
N GLU A 136 2.04 3.52 21.52
CA GLU A 136 1.44 2.73 22.59
C GLU A 136 0.45 1.67 22.08
N MET A 137 -0.03 1.80 20.84
CA MET A 137 -0.96 0.86 20.24
C MET A 137 -0.29 -0.48 19.98
N GLN A 138 -0.97 -1.56 20.35
CA GLN A 138 -0.45 -2.91 20.28
C GLN A 138 -1.05 -3.71 19.09
N ALA A 139 -0.73 -4.98 19.01
CA ALA A 139 -1.10 -5.87 17.89
C ALA A 139 -2.58 -5.83 17.49
N GLY A 140 -3.50 -5.58 18.43
CA GLY A 140 -4.92 -5.42 18.12
C GLY A 140 -5.20 -4.27 17.16
N SER A 141 -4.50 -3.14 17.32
CA SER A 141 -4.70 -1.97 16.45
C SER A 141 -4.20 -2.19 15.02
N TYR A 142 -3.26 -3.12 14.80
CA TYR A 142 -2.88 -3.52 13.43
C TYR A 142 -4.02 -4.28 12.73
N LEU A 143 -4.83 -5.07 13.46
CA LEU A 143 -6.05 -5.69 12.91
C LEU A 143 -7.09 -4.63 12.56
N ASP A 144 -7.31 -3.66 13.46
CA ASP A 144 -8.22 -2.53 13.22
C ASP A 144 -7.79 -1.76 11.97
N TYR A 145 -6.50 -1.47 11.85
CA TYR A 145 -5.95 -0.81 10.67
C TYR A 145 -6.14 -1.61 9.38
N GLY A 146 -6.01 -2.93 9.43
CA GLY A 146 -6.29 -3.78 8.27
C GLY A 146 -7.71 -3.60 7.73
N MET A 147 -8.71 -3.51 8.63
CA MET A 147 -10.11 -3.25 8.29
C MET A 147 -10.31 -1.84 7.72
N PHE A 148 -9.66 -0.84 8.28
CA PHE A 148 -9.69 0.55 7.81
C PHE A 148 -9.06 0.68 6.41
N LEU A 149 -7.87 0.10 6.18
CA LEU A 149 -7.20 0.11 4.88
C LEU A 149 -8.04 -0.59 3.80
N GLN A 150 -8.66 -1.73 4.13
CA GLN A 150 -9.55 -2.42 3.20
C GLN A 150 -10.77 -1.57 2.87
N SER A 151 -11.34 -0.86 3.86
CA SER A 151 -12.47 0.05 3.65
C SER A 151 -12.11 1.20 2.69
N ILE A 152 -10.92 1.80 2.83
CA ILE A 152 -10.41 2.81 1.90
C ILE A 152 -10.33 2.24 0.48
N MET A 153 -9.76 1.04 0.32
CA MET A 153 -9.59 0.43 -1.00
C MET A 153 -10.93 0.13 -1.69
N LEU A 154 -11.94 -0.31 -0.94
CA LEU A 154 -13.28 -0.58 -1.48
C LEU A 154 -14.02 0.71 -1.83
N ALA A 155 -13.96 1.72 -0.95
CA ALA A 155 -14.53 3.04 -1.21
C ALA A 155 -13.88 3.73 -2.43
N ALA A 156 -12.56 3.54 -2.63
CA ALA A 156 -11.86 4.05 -3.81
C ALA A 156 -12.41 3.41 -5.10
N VAL A 157 -12.65 2.10 -5.10
CA VAL A 157 -13.25 1.39 -6.26
C VAL A 157 -14.62 1.96 -6.58
N GLU A 158 -15.47 2.21 -5.59
CA GLU A 158 -16.79 2.83 -5.77
C GLU A 158 -16.71 4.23 -6.40
N GLN A 159 -15.66 4.99 -6.05
CA GLN A 159 -15.38 6.31 -6.63
C GLN A 159 -14.69 6.27 -8.00
N GLY A 160 -14.51 5.07 -8.59
CA GLY A 160 -13.82 4.89 -9.86
C GLY A 160 -12.30 5.11 -9.78
N LEU A 161 -11.74 5.02 -8.57
CA LEU A 161 -10.32 5.15 -8.30
C LEU A 161 -9.68 3.79 -8.03
N ALA A 162 -8.37 3.75 -8.16
CA ALA A 162 -7.55 2.59 -7.91
C ALA A 162 -6.52 2.86 -6.81
N THR A 163 -6.09 1.79 -6.14
CA THR A 163 -5.15 1.88 -5.02
C THR A 163 -4.06 0.82 -5.10
N CYS A 164 -2.95 1.10 -4.44
CA CYS A 164 -1.93 0.10 -4.12
C CYS A 164 -1.41 0.31 -2.69
N PRO A 165 -1.76 -0.55 -1.72
CA PRO A 165 -1.15 -0.52 -0.39
C PRO A 165 0.31 -0.97 -0.47
N GLN A 166 1.21 -0.26 0.24
CA GLN A 166 2.65 -0.39 0.11
C GLN A 166 3.34 -0.38 1.47
N ALA A 167 3.89 -1.52 1.87
CA ALA A 167 4.76 -1.61 3.06
C ALA A 167 6.06 -0.80 2.86
N SER A 168 6.59 -0.78 1.62
CA SER A 168 7.83 -0.07 1.28
C SER A 168 7.82 1.43 1.59
N LEU A 169 6.65 2.09 1.60
CA LEU A 169 6.55 3.49 2.01
C LEU A 169 6.82 3.70 3.51
N ALA A 170 6.87 2.63 4.30
CA ALA A 170 7.28 2.67 5.70
C ALA A 170 8.74 2.29 5.93
N ASP A 171 9.54 2.12 4.90
CA ASP A 171 10.96 1.75 5.02
C ASP A 171 11.83 2.89 5.59
N TYR A 172 11.40 4.15 5.40
CA TYR A 172 12.13 5.35 5.84
C TYR A 172 11.25 6.28 6.69
N PRO A 173 10.76 5.82 7.86
CA PRO A 173 9.80 6.58 8.68
C PRO A 173 10.37 7.91 9.17
N GLU A 174 11.66 7.97 9.48
CA GLU A 174 12.31 9.20 9.95
C GLU A 174 12.25 10.32 8.91
N ILE A 175 12.47 10.00 7.62
CA ILE A 175 12.36 10.99 6.53
C ILE A 175 10.94 11.52 6.44
N ILE A 176 9.95 10.61 6.48
CA ILE A 176 8.54 10.96 6.35
C ILE A 176 8.06 11.77 7.54
N LYS A 177 8.37 11.31 8.77
CA LYS A 177 7.99 12.02 9.99
C LYS A 177 8.60 13.43 10.03
N ALA A 178 9.89 13.56 9.72
CA ALA A 178 10.56 14.86 9.69
C ALA A 178 9.95 15.83 8.64
N GLU A 179 9.68 15.32 7.43
CA GLU A 179 9.14 16.15 6.35
C GLU A 179 7.69 16.60 6.62
N LEU A 180 6.87 15.72 7.22
CA LEU A 180 5.45 15.99 7.46
C LEU A 180 5.15 16.52 8.87
N GLY A 181 6.15 16.63 9.75
CA GLY A 181 5.99 17.11 11.12
C GLY A 181 5.28 16.13 12.05
N TYR A 182 5.35 14.82 11.77
CA TYR A 182 4.81 13.79 12.67
C TYR A 182 5.75 13.58 13.86
N PRO A 183 5.21 13.36 15.08
CA PRO A 183 6.00 13.05 16.26
C PRO A 183 6.81 11.77 16.09
N VAL A 184 7.99 11.71 16.74
CA VAL A 184 8.88 10.53 16.67
C VAL A 184 8.27 9.28 17.34
N ASP A 185 7.36 9.49 18.28
CA ASP A 185 6.62 8.45 19.01
C ASP A 185 5.37 7.94 18.26
N THR A 186 5.24 8.25 16.98
CA THR A 186 4.27 7.60 16.11
C THR A 186 4.88 6.43 15.37
N VAL A 187 4.06 5.44 15.01
CA VAL A 187 4.45 4.31 14.14
C VAL A 187 3.90 4.58 12.75
N LEU A 188 4.76 4.61 11.74
CA LEU A 188 4.36 4.60 10.33
C LEU A 188 4.09 3.16 9.89
N LEU A 189 2.83 2.83 9.65
CA LEU A 189 2.39 1.46 9.32
C LEU A 189 2.67 1.09 7.87
N CYS A 190 2.23 1.93 6.96
CA CYS A 190 2.37 1.72 5.52
C CYS A 190 1.97 2.99 4.78
N GLY A 191 2.07 2.94 3.46
CA GLY A 191 1.44 3.93 2.60
C GLY A 191 0.49 3.28 1.60
N MET A 192 -0.18 4.11 0.81
CA MET A 192 -1.05 3.67 -0.27
C MET A 192 -1.03 4.68 -1.41
N ALA A 193 -0.74 4.22 -2.62
CA ALA A 193 -0.97 4.98 -3.83
C ALA A 193 -2.47 5.06 -4.11
N LEU A 194 -2.97 6.23 -4.52
CA LEU A 194 -4.37 6.45 -4.88
C LEU A 194 -4.43 7.35 -6.13
N GLY A 195 -5.22 6.93 -7.13
CA GLY A 195 -5.38 7.67 -8.38
C GLY A 195 -6.27 6.93 -9.37
N TYR A 196 -6.30 7.43 -10.61
CA TYR A 196 -6.98 6.76 -11.72
C TYR A 196 -6.05 5.72 -12.35
N GLU A 197 -6.52 4.49 -12.49
CA GLU A 197 -5.74 3.40 -13.10
C GLU A 197 -5.39 3.71 -14.56
N ASP A 198 -4.12 3.59 -14.93
CA ASP A 198 -3.71 3.47 -16.33
C ASP A 198 -3.90 2.01 -16.78
N LYS A 199 -4.99 1.77 -17.53
CA LYS A 199 -5.35 0.44 -18.03
C LYS A 199 -4.49 -0.01 -19.22
N GLN A 200 -3.71 0.91 -19.82
CA GLN A 200 -2.83 0.57 -20.95
C GLN A 200 -1.49 0.02 -20.45
N GLU A 201 -1.13 0.34 -19.21
CA GLU A 201 0.13 -0.10 -18.63
C GLU A 201 0.13 -1.60 -18.28
N LYS A 202 1.16 -2.31 -18.82
CA LYS A 202 1.30 -3.77 -18.64
C LYS A 202 1.30 -4.20 -17.18
N ILE A 203 1.87 -3.40 -16.29
CA ILE A 203 1.93 -3.71 -14.86
C ILE A 203 0.54 -3.90 -14.23
N ASN A 204 -0.50 -3.31 -14.82
CA ASN A 204 -1.88 -3.40 -14.34
C ASN A 204 -2.68 -4.53 -15.01
N SER A 205 -2.12 -5.25 -15.99
CA SER A 205 -2.83 -6.25 -16.78
C SER A 205 -3.03 -7.60 -16.08
N TYR A 206 -2.31 -7.88 -14.99
CA TYR A 206 -2.39 -9.17 -14.30
C TYR A 206 -3.07 -9.09 -12.94
N ARG A 207 -3.55 -10.23 -12.50
CA ARG A 207 -4.05 -10.44 -11.13
C ARG A 207 -3.37 -11.67 -10.52
N THR A 208 -3.05 -11.59 -9.23
CA THR A 208 -2.58 -12.74 -8.47
C THR A 208 -3.73 -13.68 -8.14
N SER A 209 -3.48 -14.98 -8.15
CA SER A 209 -4.43 -16.00 -7.72
C SER A 209 -4.81 -15.84 -6.24
N ARG A 210 -5.87 -16.53 -5.85
CA ARG A 210 -6.26 -16.74 -4.47
C ARG A 210 -6.32 -18.25 -4.23
N VAL A 211 -6.05 -18.66 -3.00
CA VAL A 211 -6.24 -20.05 -2.60
C VAL A 211 -7.72 -20.33 -2.39
N ASP A 212 -8.12 -21.58 -2.60
CA ASP A 212 -9.50 -22.01 -2.38
C ASP A 212 -9.87 -21.95 -0.90
N VAL A 213 -11.15 -21.71 -0.62
CA VAL A 213 -11.68 -21.58 0.74
C VAL A 213 -11.35 -22.79 1.61
N ASP A 214 -11.47 -23.99 1.07
CA ASP A 214 -11.22 -25.24 1.78
C ASP A 214 -9.75 -25.39 2.22
N SER A 215 -8.81 -24.67 1.59
CA SER A 215 -7.39 -24.70 1.96
C SER A 215 -7.06 -23.95 3.26
N PHE A 216 -7.96 -23.09 3.74
CA PHE A 216 -7.76 -22.29 4.96
C PHE A 216 -8.96 -22.32 5.94
N THR A 217 -9.98 -23.15 5.65
CA THR A 217 -11.19 -23.25 6.47
C THR A 217 -11.35 -24.68 7.02
N GLN A 218 -11.67 -24.77 8.30
CA GLN A 218 -12.08 -26.02 8.94
C GLN A 218 -13.47 -25.83 9.57
N TYR A 219 -14.39 -26.75 9.29
CA TYR A 219 -15.75 -26.73 9.82
C TYR A 219 -15.86 -27.67 11.01
N PHE A 220 -16.15 -27.16 12.17
CA PHE A 220 -16.47 -27.92 13.38
C PHE A 220 -17.99 -27.95 13.55
N LYS A 221 -18.58 -29.17 13.66
CA LYS A 221 -20.04 -29.37 13.79
C LYS A 221 -20.33 -30.14 15.08
#